data_0327c89972d284b11bcacb1ad55a930c
#
_entry.id   0327c89972d284b11bcacb1ad55a930c
#
_cell.length_a   1.000
_cell.length_b   1.000
_cell.length_c   1.000
_cell.angle_alpha   90.00
_cell.angle_beta   90.00
_cell.angle_gamma   90.00
#
_symmetry.space_group_name_H-M   'P 1'
#
loop_
_entity.id
_entity.type
_entity.pdbx_description
1 polymer ?
#
loop_
_entity_poly.entity_id
_entity_poly.type
_entity_poly.pdbx_seq_one_letter_code
_entity_poly.pdbx_strand_id
1 'polypeptide(L)'
;MRFAHPELLLLIPVLIALIVGVWTLEKRRNRRRISQFSGSADRPWSDPGLVPWRQRADRALVLAVAVLLPLALARPLAFRTDEQSELRGVPYLIALDLSRSMLATDVRPNRWFAATNALSRFLDSSRSDRVGLITFSGVAYLNAPLSFDTRAIQAMLRYSSPYTVEMDGETAGSNLGSAIERAGRYFQTNNIQPRVIILVTDGEDSGDQLLEFTRRWARQGVKVCAVGVW
;
A
#
# COMPACT_ATOMS: atom_id res chain seq x y z
N MET A 1 -18.48 2.70 2.28
CA MET A 1 -17.86 3.47 3.36
C MET A 1 -17.69 2.57 4.58
N ARG A 2 -16.49 2.34 5.07
CA ARG A 2 -16.25 1.64 6.34
C ARG A 2 -15.79 2.66 7.36
N PHE A 3 -16.31 2.60 8.56
CA PHE A 3 -15.87 3.43 9.68
C PHE A 3 -14.70 2.74 10.38
N ALA A 4 -13.67 3.50 10.76
CA ALA A 4 -12.53 2.94 11.51
C ALA A 4 -12.98 2.43 12.90
N HIS A 5 -13.94 3.14 13.50
CA HIS A 5 -14.49 2.81 14.82
C HIS A 5 -16.02 2.90 14.81
N PRO A 6 -16.71 1.85 14.27
CA PRO A 6 -18.19 1.86 14.22
C PRO A 6 -18.84 1.90 15.62
N GLU A 7 -18.11 1.47 16.64
CA GLU A 7 -18.54 1.46 18.05
C GLU A 7 -18.88 2.86 18.56
N LEU A 8 -18.20 3.91 18.05
CA LEU A 8 -18.44 5.29 18.45
C LEU A 8 -19.80 5.84 17.98
N LEU A 9 -20.41 5.23 16.97
CA LEU A 9 -21.74 5.60 16.52
C LEU A 9 -22.82 5.25 17.55
N LEU A 10 -22.59 4.27 18.43
CA LEU A 10 -23.49 3.92 19.53
C LEU A 10 -23.56 4.99 20.63
N LEU A 11 -22.57 5.91 20.68
CA LEU A 11 -22.59 7.03 21.59
C LEU A 11 -23.64 8.09 21.21
N ILE A 12 -24.03 8.18 19.94
CA ILE A 12 -25.00 9.17 19.44
C ILE A 12 -26.34 9.06 20.18
N PRO A 13 -27.01 7.91 20.19
CA PRO A 13 -28.30 7.77 20.90
C PRO A 13 -28.17 8.00 22.42
N VAL A 14 -27.05 7.61 23.02
CA VAL A 14 -26.78 7.80 24.43
C VAL A 14 -26.65 9.29 24.77
N LEU A 15 -25.88 10.04 23.98
CA LEU A 15 -25.71 11.49 24.15
C LEU A 15 -27.02 12.23 23.95
N ILE A 16 -27.79 11.87 22.91
CA ILE A 16 -29.11 12.48 22.67
C ILE A 16 -30.06 12.22 23.84
N ALA A 17 -30.12 10.97 24.34
CA ALA A 17 -30.97 10.62 25.48
C ALA A 17 -30.58 11.41 26.75
N LEU A 18 -29.28 11.58 27.00
CA LEU A 18 -28.76 12.34 28.13
C LEU A 18 -29.10 13.81 28.01
N ILE A 19 -28.94 14.44 26.87
CA ILE A 19 -29.27 15.83 26.60
C ILE A 19 -30.77 16.07 26.79
N VAL A 20 -31.62 15.22 26.21
CA VAL A 20 -33.09 15.29 26.35
C VAL A 20 -33.49 15.09 27.83
N GLY A 21 -32.83 14.16 28.54
CA GLY A 21 -33.03 13.93 29.96
C GLY A 21 -32.74 15.18 30.79
N VAL A 22 -31.60 15.84 30.56
CA VAL A 22 -31.25 17.10 31.26
C VAL A 22 -32.29 18.17 30.97
N TRP A 23 -32.70 18.38 29.72
CA TRP A 23 -33.71 19.39 29.37
C TRP A 23 -35.08 19.12 30.00
N THR A 24 -35.48 17.86 30.10
CA THR A 24 -36.74 17.50 30.76
C THR A 24 -36.69 17.74 32.26
N LEU A 25 -35.54 17.44 32.88
CA LEU A 25 -35.30 17.71 34.30
C LEU A 25 -35.28 19.21 34.61
N GLU A 26 -34.60 20.02 33.79
CA GLU A 26 -34.60 21.48 33.92
C GLU A 26 -36.01 22.05 33.77
N LYS A 27 -36.77 21.59 32.76
CA LYS A 27 -38.14 22.02 32.57
C LYS A 27 -39.04 21.68 33.79
N ARG A 28 -38.83 20.50 34.39
CA ARG A 28 -39.54 20.08 35.62
C ARG A 28 -39.13 20.90 36.83
N ARG A 29 -37.85 21.19 37.01
CA ARG A 29 -37.30 22.02 38.08
C ARG A 29 -37.79 23.47 37.98
N ASN A 30 -37.77 24.02 36.77
CA ASN A 30 -38.24 25.41 36.55
C ASN A 30 -39.74 25.55 36.80
N ARG A 31 -40.55 24.57 36.40
CA ARG A 31 -41.99 24.57 36.74
C ARG A 31 -42.25 24.52 38.26
N ARG A 32 -41.47 23.74 39.02
CA ARG A 32 -41.60 23.67 40.47
C ARG A 32 -41.18 24.97 41.18
N ARG A 33 -40.14 25.65 40.65
CA ARG A 33 -39.71 26.96 41.20
C ARG A 33 -40.77 28.06 40.93
N ILE A 34 -41.33 28.09 39.73
CA ILE A 34 -42.36 29.09 39.38
C ILE A 34 -43.62 28.86 40.22
N SER A 35 -44.02 27.64 40.52
CA SER A 35 -45.16 27.35 41.36
C SER A 35 -45.00 27.77 42.84
N GLN A 36 -43.74 27.87 43.32
CA GLN A 36 -43.44 28.32 44.70
C GLN A 36 -43.39 29.84 44.83
N PHE A 37 -43.16 30.58 43.71
CA PHE A 37 -43.10 32.04 43.71
C PHE A 37 -44.36 32.71 43.16
N SER A 38 -45.38 31.94 42.79
CA SER A 38 -46.64 32.47 42.24
C SER A 38 -47.65 32.89 43.27
N GLY A 39 -47.14 33.59 44.27
CA GLY A 39 -47.98 34.40 45.15
C GLY A 39 -47.96 35.86 44.69
N SER A 40 -48.97 36.22 43.91
CA SER A 40 -49.36 37.64 43.64
C SER A 40 -48.23 38.52 43.03
N ALA A 41 -48.05 38.50 41.77
CA ALA A 41 -47.73 39.72 40.99
C ALA A 41 -47.92 39.44 39.48
N ASP A 42 -48.99 39.99 38.96
CA ASP A 42 -49.20 40.23 37.52
C ASP A 42 -48.12 41.14 36.95
N ARG A 43 -47.03 40.59 36.53
CA ARG A 43 -46.13 41.21 35.50
C ARG A 43 -45.32 40.19 34.83
N PRO A 44 -45.57 39.88 33.57
CA PRO A 44 -44.63 39.12 32.73
C PRO A 44 -43.45 40.04 32.35
N TRP A 45 -42.35 39.96 33.10
CA TRP A 45 -41.06 40.58 32.75
C TRP A 45 -40.27 39.75 31.77
N SER A 46 -40.89 39.04 30.90
CA SER A 46 -40.27 38.36 29.79
C SER A 46 -40.99 38.77 28.52
N ASP A 47 -40.31 39.60 27.73
CA ASP A 47 -40.67 39.87 26.37
C ASP A 47 -40.82 38.54 25.61
N PRO A 48 -42.04 38.12 25.22
CA PRO A 48 -42.20 36.77 24.62
C PRO A 48 -41.64 36.67 23.21
N GLY A 49 -41.10 37.77 22.66
CA GLY A 49 -40.74 37.84 21.25
C GLY A 49 -39.31 37.41 20.88
N LEU A 50 -38.36 37.58 21.78
CA LEU A 50 -36.93 37.40 21.41
C LEU A 50 -36.27 36.17 22.02
N VAL A 51 -36.86 35.55 23.04
CA VAL A 51 -36.26 34.46 23.81
C VAL A 51 -36.41 33.07 23.16
N PRO A 52 -37.52 32.73 22.45
CA PRO A 52 -37.72 31.35 21.97
C PRO A 52 -36.80 30.92 20.81
N TRP A 53 -36.39 31.84 19.95
CA TRP A 53 -35.57 31.47 18.81
C TRP A 53 -34.11 31.24 19.21
N ARG A 54 -33.55 32.05 20.13
CA ARG A 54 -32.20 31.84 20.65
C ARG A 54 -32.10 30.51 21.42
N GLN A 55 -33.07 30.22 22.29
CA GLN A 55 -33.10 28.93 22.97
C GLN A 55 -33.26 27.73 22.01
N ARG A 56 -33.99 27.89 20.92
CA ARG A 56 -34.11 26.87 19.87
C ARG A 56 -32.79 26.70 19.12
N ALA A 57 -32.10 27.80 18.81
CA ALA A 57 -30.81 27.80 18.14
C ALA A 57 -29.74 27.14 19.03
N ASP A 58 -29.67 27.50 20.32
CA ASP A 58 -28.72 26.89 21.26
C ASP A 58 -28.95 25.38 21.43
N ARG A 59 -30.21 24.95 21.50
CA ARG A 59 -30.55 23.52 21.54
C ARG A 59 -30.21 22.79 20.28
N ALA A 60 -30.46 23.40 19.11
CA ALA A 60 -30.08 22.83 17.80
C ALA A 60 -28.56 22.71 17.68
N LEU A 61 -27.82 23.72 18.17
CA LEU A 61 -26.36 23.68 18.17
C LEU A 61 -25.81 22.53 19.03
N VAL A 62 -26.32 22.37 20.23
CA VAL A 62 -25.93 21.29 21.15
C VAL A 62 -26.22 19.91 20.53
N LEU A 63 -27.38 19.74 19.92
CA LEU A 63 -27.73 18.49 19.22
C LEU A 63 -26.83 18.25 18.00
N ALA A 64 -26.53 19.30 17.24
CA ALA A 64 -25.60 19.18 16.08
C ALA A 64 -24.21 18.73 16.54
N VAL A 65 -23.68 19.29 17.62
CA VAL A 65 -22.39 18.88 18.18
C VAL A 65 -22.44 17.42 18.67
N ALA A 66 -23.53 17.03 19.35
CA ALA A 66 -23.69 15.67 19.85
C ALA A 66 -23.73 14.59 18.73
N VAL A 67 -24.14 14.98 17.52
CA VAL A 67 -24.15 14.09 16.36
C VAL A 67 -22.84 14.18 15.58
N LEU A 68 -22.37 15.40 15.32
CA LEU A 68 -21.19 15.61 14.46
C LEU A 68 -19.88 15.17 15.13
N LEU A 69 -19.78 15.31 16.45
CA LEU A 69 -18.56 14.93 17.16
C LEU A 69 -18.28 13.41 17.10
N PRO A 70 -19.23 12.53 17.45
CA PRO A 70 -19.01 11.08 17.29
C PRO A 70 -18.83 10.68 15.84
N LEU A 71 -19.52 11.34 14.91
CA LEU A 71 -19.37 11.08 13.46
C LEU A 71 -17.95 11.43 12.97
N ALA A 72 -17.39 12.55 13.42
CA ALA A 72 -16.03 12.96 13.11
C ALA A 72 -15.00 12.01 13.74
N LEU A 73 -15.23 11.57 15.00
CA LEU A 73 -14.37 10.63 15.70
C LEU A 73 -14.44 9.21 15.11
N ALA A 74 -15.57 8.81 14.51
CA ALA A 74 -15.75 7.55 13.84
C ALA A 74 -14.87 7.43 12.56
N ARG A 75 -14.19 8.52 12.14
CA ARG A 75 -13.32 8.59 10.96
C ARG A 75 -13.95 7.87 9.78
N PRO A 76 -14.87 8.50 9.04
CA PRO A 76 -15.37 7.92 7.81
C PRO A 76 -14.20 7.80 6.83
N LEU A 77 -13.64 6.62 6.74
CA LEU A 77 -12.64 6.30 5.72
C LEU A 77 -13.42 6.18 4.41
N ALA A 78 -13.39 7.24 3.63
CA ALA A 78 -13.64 7.12 2.21
C ALA A 78 -12.45 6.33 1.64
N PHE A 79 -12.46 5.00 1.81
CA PHE A 79 -11.70 4.20 0.89
C PHE A 79 -12.29 4.52 -0.48
N ARG A 80 -11.58 5.31 -1.29
CA ARG A 80 -11.50 4.89 -2.67
C ARG A 80 -10.98 3.46 -2.56
N THR A 81 -11.87 2.53 -2.58
CA THR A 81 -11.60 1.34 -3.32
C THR A 81 -11.42 1.91 -4.73
N ASP A 82 -10.18 2.31 -5.07
CA ASP A 82 -9.77 2.01 -6.41
C ASP A 82 -10.25 0.58 -6.50
N GLU A 83 -11.37 0.37 -7.22
CA GLU A 83 -11.56 -0.90 -7.86
C GLU A 83 -10.14 -1.19 -8.29
N GLN A 84 -9.48 -2.10 -7.56
CA GLN A 84 -8.43 -2.83 -8.19
C GLN A 84 -9.20 -3.38 -9.38
N SER A 85 -9.28 -2.55 -10.42
CA SER A 85 -9.38 -3.05 -11.76
C SER A 85 -8.47 -4.22 -11.62
N GLU A 86 -9.03 -5.42 -11.69
CA GLU A 86 -8.21 -6.60 -11.73
C GLU A 86 -7.26 -6.28 -12.86
N LEU A 87 -6.20 -5.57 -12.51
CA LEU A 87 -5.06 -5.38 -13.36
C LEU A 87 -4.58 -6.82 -13.45
N ARG A 88 -5.15 -7.52 -14.46
CA ARG A 88 -4.81 -8.90 -14.79
C ARG A 88 -3.40 -8.94 -15.35
N GLY A 89 -2.53 -8.09 -14.79
CA GLY A 89 -1.13 -8.06 -15.10
C GLY A 89 -0.48 -9.35 -14.62
N VAL A 90 0.36 -9.89 -15.42
CA VAL A 90 1.12 -11.10 -15.10
C VAL A 90 2.20 -10.74 -14.08
N PRO A 91 2.25 -11.39 -12.91
CA PRO A 91 3.36 -11.20 -11.98
C PRO A 91 4.62 -11.87 -12.55
N TYR A 92 5.72 -11.13 -12.63
CA TYR A 92 7.02 -11.66 -13.04
C TYR A 92 8.17 -11.03 -12.25
N LEU A 93 9.25 -11.80 -12.12
CA LEU A 93 10.49 -11.34 -11.53
C LEU A 93 11.52 -11.12 -12.63
N ILE A 94 12.17 -9.97 -12.62
CA ILE A 94 13.36 -9.71 -13.44
C ILE A 94 14.57 -10.16 -12.63
N ALA A 95 15.40 -11.01 -13.19
CA ALA A 95 16.69 -11.39 -12.64
C ALA A 95 17.79 -10.79 -13.53
N LEU A 96 18.46 -9.75 -13.01
CA LEU A 96 19.50 -9.02 -13.72
C LEU A 96 20.89 -9.47 -13.26
N ASP A 97 21.71 -9.82 -14.20
CA ASP A 97 23.11 -10.18 -14.00
C ASP A 97 23.94 -8.92 -13.69
N LEU A 98 24.70 -8.99 -12.61
CA LEU A 98 25.67 -7.97 -12.20
C LEU A 98 27.10 -8.51 -12.18
N SER A 99 27.36 -9.59 -12.89
CA SER A 99 28.72 -10.13 -13.05
C SER A 99 29.61 -9.14 -13.80
N ARG A 100 30.91 -9.33 -13.66
CA ARG A 100 31.93 -8.47 -14.27
C ARG A 100 31.89 -8.48 -15.80
N SER A 101 31.48 -9.59 -16.42
CA SER A 101 31.33 -9.73 -17.87
C SER A 101 30.28 -8.73 -18.42
N MET A 102 29.31 -8.31 -17.64
CA MET A 102 28.32 -7.26 -18.01
C MET A 102 28.94 -5.87 -18.18
N LEU A 103 30.20 -5.65 -17.79
CA LEU A 103 30.93 -4.41 -18.05
C LEU A 103 31.64 -4.40 -19.42
N ALA A 104 31.57 -5.48 -20.17
CA ALA A 104 32.13 -5.55 -21.52
C ALA A 104 31.55 -4.44 -22.42
N THR A 105 32.42 -3.86 -23.26
CA THR A 105 32.11 -2.67 -24.08
C THR A 105 31.86 -3.04 -25.57
N ASP A 106 31.62 -4.29 -25.85
CA ASP A 106 31.19 -4.77 -27.17
C ASP A 106 29.85 -4.19 -27.58
N VAL A 107 28.97 -3.98 -26.60
CA VAL A 107 27.75 -3.17 -26.73
C VAL A 107 27.96 -1.80 -26.04
N ARG A 108 27.75 -0.70 -26.77
CA ARG A 108 28.01 0.64 -26.23
C ARG A 108 26.88 1.12 -25.29
N PRO A 109 27.21 1.74 -24.13
CA PRO A 109 28.56 1.93 -23.56
C PRO A 109 29.11 0.65 -22.91
N ASN A 110 28.27 -0.24 -22.39
CA ASN A 110 28.54 -1.60 -21.93
C ASN A 110 27.24 -2.41 -21.89
N ARG A 111 27.35 -3.75 -21.72
CA ARG A 111 26.22 -4.69 -21.70
C ARG A 111 25.23 -4.33 -20.59
N TRP A 112 25.69 -4.02 -19.38
CA TRP A 112 24.83 -3.66 -18.24
C TRP A 112 23.98 -2.42 -18.55
N PHE A 113 24.56 -1.39 -19.13
CA PHE A 113 23.83 -0.17 -19.47
C PHE A 113 22.78 -0.43 -20.56
N ALA A 114 23.13 -1.23 -21.56
CA ALA A 114 22.20 -1.65 -22.62
C ALA A 114 21.02 -2.43 -22.03
N ALA A 115 21.29 -3.40 -21.13
CA ALA A 115 20.28 -4.20 -20.44
C ALA A 115 19.35 -3.34 -19.59
N THR A 116 19.90 -2.46 -18.75
CA THR A 116 19.10 -1.60 -17.87
C THR A 116 18.25 -0.59 -18.62
N ASN A 117 18.75 -0.06 -19.75
CA ASN A 117 17.96 0.80 -20.63
C ASN A 117 16.82 0.03 -21.32
N ALA A 118 17.08 -1.17 -21.82
CA ALA A 118 16.04 -2.00 -22.43
C ALA A 118 14.98 -2.38 -21.42
N LEU A 119 15.37 -2.78 -20.21
CA LEU A 119 14.45 -3.09 -19.11
C LEU A 119 13.64 -1.86 -18.68
N SER A 120 14.23 -0.67 -18.62
CA SER A 120 13.52 0.54 -18.27
C SER A 120 12.42 0.86 -19.29
N ARG A 121 12.70 0.73 -20.59
CA ARG A 121 11.69 0.89 -21.65
C ARG A 121 10.59 -0.17 -21.58
N PHE A 122 10.97 -1.40 -21.30
CA PHE A 122 10.02 -2.50 -21.13
C PHE A 122 9.07 -2.23 -19.95
N LEU A 123 9.58 -1.77 -18.83
CA LEU A 123 8.81 -1.42 -17.65
C LEU A 123 7.82 -0.26 -17.90
N ASP A 124 8.14 0.67 -18.80
CA ASP A 124 7.22 1.75 -19.18
C ASP A 124 5.95 1.22 -19.87
N SER A 125 6.08 0.10 -20.60
CA SER A 125 4.94 -0.58 -21.26
C SER A 125 4.17 -1.53 -20.33
N SER A 126 4.77 -1.96 -19.21
CA SER A 126 4.26 -2.99 -18.29
C SER A 126 3.57 -2.40 -17.03
N ARG A 127 2.91 -1.25 -17.16
CA ARG A 127 2.31 -0.54 -16.01
C ARG A 127 1.19 -1.30 -15.29
N SER A 128 0.61 -2.29 -15.95
CA SER A 128 -0.46 -3.12 -15.39
C SER A 128 0.06 -4.37 -14.69
N ASP A 129 1.34 -4.68 -14.85
CA ASP A 129 1.96 -5.90 -14.35
C ASP A 129 2.55 -5.72 -12.95
N ARG A 130 2.67 -6.81 -12.22
CA ARG A 130 3.39 -6.85 -10.95
C ARG A 130 4.81 -7.29 -11.19
N VAL A 131 5.75 -6.38 -11.03
CA VAL A 131 7.16 -6.63 -11.31
C VAL A 131 7.96 -6.63 -10.03
N GLY A 132 8.90 -7.56 -9.90
CA GLY A 132 9.92 -7.53 -8.85
C GLY A 132 11.30 -7.63 -9.47
N LEU A 133 12.33 -7.32 -8.69
CA LEU A 133 13.73 -7.30 -9.12
C LEU A 133 14.59 -8.19 -8.24
N ILE A 134 15.29 -9.09 -8.88
CA ILE A 134 16.40 -9.86 -8.34
C ILE A 134 17.65 -9.41 -9.06
N THR A 135 18.73 -9.18 -8.36
CA THR A 135 20.06 -9.04 -8.94
C THR A 135 20.93 -10.20 -8.52
N PHE A 136 21.82 -10.63 -9.38
CA PHE A 136 22.72 -11.75 -9.07
C PHE A 136 24.09 -11.55 -9.68
N SER A 137 25.04 -12.18 -9.04
CA SER A 137 26.38 -12.45 -9.49
C SER A 137 26.74 -13.86 -9.00
N GLY A 138 27.68 -14.07 -8.10
CA GLY A 138 27.89 -15.35 -7.39
C GLY A 138 26.70 -15.74 -6.51
N VAL A 139 25.98 -14.75 -5.94
CA VAL A 139 24.79 -14.92 -5.10
C VAL A 139 23.64 -14.06 -5.59
N ALA A 140 22.40 -14.49 -5.37
CA ALA A 140 21.21 -13.76 -5.79
C ALA A 140 20.51 -13.04 -4.63
N TYR A 141 20.17 -11.76 -4.85
CA TYR A 141 19.49 -10.90 -3.90
C TYR A 141 18.15 -10.42 -4.44
N LEU A 142 17.11 -10.46 -3.61
CA LEU A 142 15.81 -9.85 -3.91
C LEU A 142 15.86 -8.37 -3.55
N ASN A 143 16.04 -7.51 -4.54
CA ASN A 143 16.13 -6.05 -4.36
C ASN A 143 14.75 -5.41 -4.24
N ALA A 144 13.76 -5.92 -4.98
CA ALA A 144 12.39 -5.45 -4.90
C ALA A 144 11.40 -6.61 -4.95
N PRO A 145 10.44 -6.67 -4.02
CA PRO A 145 9.32 -7.59 -4.10
C PRO A 145 8.38 -7.19 -5.26
N LEU A 146 7.46 -8.09 -5.64
CA LEU A 146 6.46 -7.81 -6.67
C LEU A 146 5.61 -6.59 -6.32
N SER A 147 5.67 -5.56 -7.16
CA SER A 147 4.97 -4.28 -7.02
C SER A 147 4.38 -3.85 -8.35
N PHE A 148 3.32 -3.04 -8.31
CA PHE A 148 2.81 -2.30 -9.47
C PHE A 148 3.58 -1.00 -9.72
N ASP A 149 4.43 -0.59 -8.79
CA ASP A 149 5.24 0.62 -8.93
C ASP A 149 6.50 0.34 -9.78
N THR A 150 6.31 0.36 -11.09
CA THR A 150 7.39 0.19 -12.06
C THR A 150 8.45 1.28 -11.96
N ARG A 151 8.11 2.48 -11.45
CA ARG A 151 9.08 3.57 -11.26
C ARG A 151 10.07 3.26 -10.13
N ALA A 152 9.58 2.65 -9.04
CA ALA A 152 10.45 2.18 -7.97
C ALA A 152 11.42 1.11 -8.46
N ILE A 153 10.94 0.17 -9.30
CA ILE A 153 11.80 -0.86 -9.93
C ILE A 153 12.85 -0.21 -10.85
N GLN A 154 12.45 0.75 -11.68
CA GLN A 154 13.40 1.49 -12.53
C GLN A 154 14.45 2.25 -11.72
N ALA A 155 14.09 2.84 -10.59
CA ALA A 155 15.04 3.49 -9.71
C ALA A 155 16.05 2.47 -9.16
N MET A 156 15.58 1.31 -8.69
CA MET A 156 16.45 0.23 -8.20
C MET A 156 17.37 -0.32 -9.28
N LEU A 157 16.90 -0.49 -10.53
CA LEU A 157 17.73 -0.87 -11.67
C LEU A 157 18.91 0.09 -11.90
N ARG A 158 18.68 1.40 -11.75
CA ARG A 158 19.74 2.42 -11.90
C ARG A 158 20.78 2.37 -10.79
N TYR A 159 20.37 2.00 -9.58
CA TYR A 159 21.29 1.85 -8.44
C TYR A 159 22.01 0.51 -8.42
N SER A 160 21.46 -0.51 -9.09
CA SER A 160 22.09 -1.83 -9.19
C SER A 160 23.20 -1.78 -10.27
N SER A 161 24.44 -1.77 -9.84
CA SER A 161 25.59 -1.69 -10.75
C SER A 161 26.57 -2.84 -10.48
N PRO A 162 27.19 -3.44 -11.52
CA PRO A 162 28.27 -4.39 -11.34
C PRO A 162 29.43 -3.86 -10.50
N TYR A 163 29.69 -2.54 -10.53
CA TYR A 163 30.73 -1.92 -9.71
C TYR A 163 30.48 -2.02 -8.20
N THR A 164 29.22 -2.16 -7.77
CA THR A 164 28.90 -2.31 -6.34
C THR A 164 29.20 -3.71 -5.84
N VAL A 165 29.19 -4.71 -6.72
CA VAL A 165 29.42 -6.13 -6.39
C VAL A 165 30.93 -6.43 -6.30
N GLU A 166 31.78 -5.69 -7.03
CA GLU A 166 33.24 -5.88 -7.00
C GLU A 166 33.86 -5.53 -5.64
N MET A 167 33.19 -4.73 -4.80
CA MET A 167 33.71 -4.35 -3.49
C MET A 167 33.64 -5.50 -2.48
N ASP A 168 32.78 -6.48 -2.69
CA ASP A 168 32.51 -7.53 -1.69
C ASP A 168 33.28 -8.85 -1.92
N GLY A 169 34.23 -8.92 -2.83
CA GLY A 169 35.23 -9.99 -3.04
C GLY A 169 34.75 -11.46 -3.04
N GLU A 170 33.70 -11.78 -2.31
CA GLU A 170 33.14 -13.14 -2.16
C GLU A 170 32.06 -13.47 -3.19
N THR A 171 31.60 -12.51 -3.98
CA THR A 171 30.48 -12.65 -4.93
C THR A 171 30.93 -12.63 -6.38
N ALA A 172 32.21 -12.85 -6.67
CA ALA A 172 32.75 -12.87 -8.01
C ALA A 172 32.19 -14.06 -8.80
N GLY A 173 31.75 -13.81 -10.05
CA GLY A 173 31.22 -14.83 -10.95
C GLY A 173 29.75 -14.59 -11.30
N SER A 174 29.19 -15.41 -12.17
CA SER A 174 27.77 -15.45 -12.50
C SER A 174 27.20 -16.80 -12.09
N ASN A 175 26.17 -16.80 -11.25
CA ASN A 175 25.47 -18.01 -10.81
C ASN A 175 23.97 -17.91 -11.16
N LEU A 176 23.65 -18.29 -12.38
CA LEU A 176 22.28 -18.31 -12.91
C LEU A 176 21.35 -19.21 -12.08
N GLY A 177 21.87 -20.31 -11.58
CA GLY A 177 21.13 -21.24 -10.72
C GLY A 177 20.65 -20.58 -9.43
N SER A 178 21.48 -19.75 -8.81
CA SER A 178 21.11 -19.02 -7.57
C SER A 178 19.97 -18.05 -7.81
N ALA A 179 19.92 -17.38 -8.96
CA ALA A 179 18.85 -16.46 -9.33
C ALA A 179 17.51 -17.19 -9.51
N ILE A 180 17.52 -18.34 -10.20
CA ILE A 180 16.32 -19.17 -10.42
C ILE A 180 15.83 -19.75 -9.09
N GLU A 181 16.72 -20.23 -8.25
CA GLU A 181 16.38 -20.76 -6.92
C GLU A 181 15.77 -19.66 -6.03
N ARG A 182 16.36 -18.46 -6.02
CA ARG A 182 15.85 -17.32 -5.25
C ARG A 182 14.45 -16.91 -5.70
N ALA A 183 14.22 -16.81 -7.01
CA ALA A 183 12.93 -16.47 -7.61
C ALA A 183 11.88 -17.55 -7.33
N GLY A 184 12.25 -18.82 -7.52
CA GLY A 184 11.36 -19.94 -7.27
C GLY A 184 10.88 -20.01 -5.81
N ARG A 185 11.80 -19.86 -4.86
CA ARG A 185 11.46 -19.78 -3.42
C ARG A 185 10.54 -18.60 -3.11
N TYR A 186 10.80 -17.44 -3.69
CA TYR A 186 9.95 -16.27 -3.52
C TYR A 186 8.52 -16.53 -4.00
N PHE A 187 8.32 -17.10 -5.18
CA PHE A 187 7.00 -17.46 -5.70
C PHE A 187 6.30 -18.50 -4.82
N GLN A 188 7.04 -19.52 -4.36
CA GLN A 188 6.49 -20.57 -3.52
C GLN A 188 6.03 -20.03 -2.15
N THR A 189 6.89 -19.26 -1.47
CA THR A 189 6.59 -18.71 -0.15
C THR A 189 5.39 -17.77 -0.16
N ASN A 190 5.22 -16.99 -1.24
CA ASN A 190 4.14 -16.02 -1.36
C ASN A 190 2.93 -16.57 -2.13
N ASN A 191 2.92 -17.85 -2.49
CA ASN A 191 1.85 -18.52 -3.25
C ASN A 191 1.41 -17.77 -4.51
N ILE A 192 2.39 -17.29 -5.31
CA ILE A 192 2.17 -16.46 -6.49
C ILE A 192 2.01 -17.31 -7.72
N GLN A 193 1.04 -16.96 -8.58
CA GLN A 193 0.84 -17.55 -9.91
C GLN A 193 0.29 -16.49 -10.87
N PRO A 194 0.62 -16.57 -12.17
CA PRO A 194 1.64 -17.43 -12.77
C PRO A 194 3.04 -17.08 -12.28
N ARG A 195 4.00 -18.00 -12.45
CA ARG A 195 5.39 -17.88 -12.00
C ARG A 195 6.29 -17.65 -13.22
N VAL A 196 6.66 -16.42 -13.46
CA VAL A 196 7.47 -16.04 -14.62
C VAL A 196 8.74 -15.34 -14.15
N ILE A 197 9.88 -15.75 -14.69
CA ILE A 197 11.19 -15.14 -14.47
C ILE A 197 11.71 -14.65 -15.83
N ILE A 198 12.11 -13.37 -15.89
CA ILE A 198 12.84 -12.80 -17.01
C ILE A 198 14.31 -12.71 -16.58
N LEU A 199 15.13 -13.59 -17.12
CA LEU A 199 16.55 -13.66 -16.81
C LEU A 199 17.33 -12.85 -17.84
N VAL A 200 18.07 -11.84 -17.39
CA VAL A 200 18.89 -10.97 -18.26
C VAL A 200 20.35 -11.17 -17.91
N THR A 201 21.10 -11.76 -18.82
CA THR A 201 22.50 -12.19 -18.64
C THR A 201 23.22 -12.22 -19.97
N ASP A 202 24.53 -12.24 -19.95
CA ASP A 202 25.38 -12.51 -21.14
C ASP A 202 25.65 -14.02 -21.36
N GLY A 203 25.10 -14.88 -20.50
CA GLY A 203 25.15 -16.33 -20.67
C GLY A 203 26.35 -17.01 -20.02
N GLU A 204 27.26 -16.25 -19.41
CA GLU A 204 28.35 -16.86 -18.63
C GLU A 204 27.79 -17.39 -17.30
N ASP A 205 27.95 -18.69 -17.05
CA ASP A 205 27.51 -19.34 -15.81
C ASP A 205 28.70 -20.07 -15.18
N SER A 206 29.04 -19.72 -13.97
CA SER A 206 30.06 -20.37 -13.16
C SER A 206 29.49 -21.35 -12.14
N GLY A 207 28.15 -21.57 -12.15
CA GLY A 207 27.44 -22.41 -11.19
C GLY A 207 27.11 -23.79 -11.69
N ASP A 208 27.46 -24.83 -10.96
CA ASP A 208 27.22 -26.23 -11.35
C ASP A 208 25.76 -26.69 -11.23
N GLN A 209 24.89 -25.89 -10.64
CA GLN A 209 23.52 -26.28 -10.24
C GLN A 209 22.41 -25.74 -11.12
N LEU A 210 22.72 -25.04 -12.22
CA LEU A 210 21.73 -24.40 -13.08
C LEU A 210 20.65 -25.37 -13.56
N LEU A 211 21.07 -26.52 -14.11
CA LEU A 211 20.14 -27.52 -14.64
C LEU A 211 19.27 -28.17 -13.59
N GLU A 212 19.81 -28.40 -12.39
CA GLU A 212 19.06 -28.97 -11.26
C GLU A 212 17.95 -28.02 -10.81
N PHE A 213 18.28 -26.76 -10.51
CA PHE A 213 17.32 -25.76 -10.08
C PHE A 213 16.27 -25.46 -11.14
N THR A 214 16.69 -25.33 -12.40
CA THR A 214 15.77 -25.11 -13.51
C THR A 214 14.77 -26.25 -13.65
N ARG A 215 15.21 -27.51 -13.62
CA ARG A 215 14.32 -28.68 -13.68
C ARG A 215 13.39 -28.77 -12.48
N ARG A 216 13.88 -28.48 -11.28
CA ARG A 216 13.10 -28.47 -10.05
C ARG A 216 11.95 -27.47 -10.13
N TRP A 217 12.25 -26.22 -10.51
CA TRP A 217 11.27 -25.16 -10.55
C TRP A 217 10.35 -25.24 -11.77
N ALA A 218 10.82 -25.75 -12.91
CA ALA A 218 9.97 -26.01 -14.06
C ALA A 218 8.85 -27.02 -13.74
N ARG A 219 9.16 -28.07 -12.96
CA ARG A 219 8.15 -29.03 -12.47
C ARG A 219 7.09 -28.36 -11.57
N GLN A 220 7.40 -27.24 -10.95
CA GLN A 220 6.50 -26.45 -10.14
C GLN A 220 5.81 -25.32 -10.92
N GLY A 221 5.93 -25.32 -12.24
CA GLY A 221 5.24 -24.36 -13.11
C GLY A 221 5.94 -23.00 -13.24
N VAL A 222 7.21 -22.88 -12.86
CA VAL A 222 8.02 -21.68 -13.12
C VAL A 222 8.45 -21.66 -14.58
N LYS A 223 8.16 -20.55 -15.25
CA LYS A 223 8.62 -20.30 -16.63
C LYS A 223 9.80 -19.33 -16.61
N VAL A 224 10.87 -19.67 -17.28
CA VAL A 224 12.06 -18.82 -17.40
C VAL A 224 12.17 -18.36 -18.85
N CYS A 225 12.23 -17.04 -19.02
CA CYS A 225 12.50 -16.37 -20.30
C CYS A 225 13.90 -15.77 -20.22
N ALA A 226 14.86 -16.26 -20.96
CA ALA A 226 16.22 -15.72 -20.99
C ALA A 226 16.33 -14.64 -22.08
N VAL A 227 16.97 -13.53 -21.74
CA VAL A 227 17.32 -12.43 -22.63
C VAL A 227 18.84 -12.28 -22.60
N GLY A 228 19.47 -12.59 -23.69
CA GLY A 228 20.92 -12.45 -23.86
C GLY A 228 21.32 -11.03 -24.21
N VAL A 229 22.46 -10.59 -23.67
CA VAL A 229 23.05 -9.27 -23.90
C VAL A 229 24.48 -9.47 -24.43
N TRP A 230 24.63 -9.46 -25.76
CA TRP A 230 25.90 -9.57 -26.45
C TRP A 230 25.90 -8.80 -27.77
#